data_6c976d02ae167225b206fbf784a4fafa
#
_entry.id   6c976d02ae167225b206fbf784a4fafa
#
_cell.length_a   1.000
_cell.length_b   1.000
_cell.length_c   1.000
_cell.angle_alpha   90.00
_cell.angle_beta   90.00
_cell.angle_gamma   90.00
#
_symmetry.space_group_name_H-M   'P 1'
#
loop_
_entity.id
_entity.type
_entity.pdbx_description
1 polymer ?
#
loop_
_entity_poly.entity_id
_entity_poly.type
_entity_poly.pdbx_seq_one_letter_code
_entity_poly.pdbx_strand_id
1 'polypeptide(L)'
;MKKIKLVMVGNGMAGVRTLEELLKLNSDFYDITVFGAEPHPNYNRILLSPVLAGEQTFEEIVLNDLNWYAKNGIKLLLDRKVVQIDRVRRRVVAADGSEAEYDRLLLATGSVPFILPIPGNRLQGVIGYRDIADTQAMIDCARTHSHAVVIGGGLLGLEAANGLKQRGMDVTVVHLSDWLLERQLDRTAGKLLQGALEARGIRFRLNTQTQELMDNGSGRVCAVQFNDGDVIPADLVVMAAGIRPNTELAESAGIPCNRGILVNDTLQTYDPRIYAVGECANHRGIAYGLVAPLFEQAKVCANHL
;
A
#
# COMPACT_ATOMS: atom_id res chain seq x y z
N MET A 1 10.86 -30.61 20.75
CA MET A 1 9.41 -30.45 20.47
C MET A 1 9.22 -30.12 19.00
N LYS A 2 8.12 -30.54 18.38
CA LYS A 2 7.80 -30.11 17.01
C LYS A 2 7.45 -28.62 17.04
N LYS A 3 8.11 -27.80 16.23
CA LYS A 3 7.81 -26.36 16.11
C LYS A 3 6.39 -26.16 15.59
N ILE A 4 5.72 -25.08 16.04
CA ILE A 4 4.41 -24.68 15.56
C ILE A 4 4.58 -23.99 14.19
N LYS A 5 3.80 -24.40 13.19
CA LYS A 5 3.85 -23.81 11.85
C LYS A 5 3.15 -22.45 11.87
N LEU A 6 3.90 -21.37 11.70
CA LEU A 6 3.37 -20.02 11.49
C LEU A 6 3.48 -19.64 10.01
N VAL A 7 2.36 -19.41 9.35
CA VAL A 7 2.35 -18.85 8.01
C VAL A 7 1.95 -17.38 8.08
N MET A 8 2.72 -16.52 7.42
CA MET A 8 2.40 -15.11 7.25
C MET A 8 2.11 -14.80 5.78
N VAL A 9 0.99 -14.14 5.51
CA VAL A 9 0.60 -13.66 4.18
C VAL A 9 0.75 -12.15 4.11
N GLY A 10 1.69 -11.70 3.30
CA GLY A 10 2.13 -10.33 3.17
C GLY A 10 3.49 -10.10 3.84
N ASN A 11 4.42 -9.48 3.09
CA ASN A 11 5.80 -9.21 3.53
C ASN A 11 6.03 -7.71 3.80
N GLY A 12 4.97 -6.99 4.21
CA GLY A 12 5.01 -5.57 4.51
C GLY A 12 5.50 -5.25 5.92
N MET A 13 5.61 -3.95 6.22
CA MET A 13 6.20 -3.42 7.47
C MET A 13 5.52 -3.97 8.73
N ALA A 14 4.19 -4.03 8.79
CA ALA A 14 3.47 -4.50 9.99
C ALA A 14 3.67 -6.00 10.25
N GLY A 15 3.60 -6.82 9.20
CA GLY A 15 3.80 -8.27 9.30
C GLY A 15 5.22 -8.61 9.75
N VAL A 16 6.23 -8.06 9.09
CA VAL A 16 7.63 -8.32 9.45
C VAL A 16 7.96 -7.77 10.83
N ARG A 17 7.42 -6.61 11.21
CA ARG A 17 7.54 -6.11 12.59
C ARG A 17 6.98 -7.10 13.60
N THR A 18 5.87 -7.78 13.30
CA THR A 18 5.33 -8.83 14.17
C THR A 18 6.32 -9.99 14.31
N LEU A 19 6.96 -10.41 13.23
CA LEU A 19 7.99 -11.45 13.29
C LEU A 19 9.21 -11.00 14.10
N GLU A 20 9.67 -9.75 13.94
CA GLU A 20 10.78 -9.20 14.74
C GLU A 20 10.48 -9.25 16.25
N GLU A 21 9.26 -8.84 16.65
CA GLU A 21 8.85 -8.90 18.04
C GLU A 21 8.71 -10.36 18.54
N LEU A 22 8.17 -11.25 17.71
CA LEU A 22 8.03 -12.67 18.03
C LEU A 22 9.39 -13.34 18.24
N LEU A 23 10.36 -13.08 17.37
CA LEU A 23 11.71 -13.63 17.47
C LEU A 23 12.47 -13.17 18.74
N LYS A 24 12.17 -11.94 19.23
CA LYS A 24 12.71 -11.45 20.51
C LYS A 24 12.16 -12.24 21.70
N LEU A 25 10.88 -12.68 21.62
CA LEU A 25 10.26 -13.46 22.68
C LEU A 25 10.75 -14.91 22.69
N ASN A 26 10.74 -15.56 21.54
CA ASN A 26 11.20 -16.94 21.40
C ASN A 26 11.52 -17.27 19.92
N SER A 27 12.79 -17.31 19.57
CA SER A 27 13.26 -17.57 18.20
C SER A 27 13.03 -19.01 17.71
N ASP A 28 12.84 -19.96 18.63
CA ASP A 28 12.80 -21.41 18.31
C ASP A 28 11.42 -22.02 18.34
N PHE A 29 10.40 -21.25 18.72
CA PHE A 29 9.06 -21.77 18.96
C PHE A 29 8.32 -22.07 17.65
N TYR A 30 8.54 -21.25 16.62
CA TYR A 30 7.85 -21.35 15.34
C TYR A 30 8.72 -21.82 14.19
N ASP A 31 8.11 -22.57 13.27
CA ASP A 31 8.57 -22.81 11.89
C ASP A 31 7.84 -21.81 10.99
N ILE A 32 8.54 -20.77 10.53
CA ILE A 32 7.95 -19.59 9.92
C ILE A 32 8.06 -19.65 8.40
N THR A 33 6.92 -19.55 7.70
CA THR A 33 6.85 -19.34 6.25
C THR A 33 6.16 -18.02 5.94
N VAL A 34 6.78 -17.20 5.10
CA VAL A 34 6.25 -15.89 4.66
C VAL A 34 5.98 -15.91 3.17
N PHE A 35 4.77 -15.53 2.77
CA PHE A 35 4.40 -15.30 1.38
C PHE A 35 4.38 -13.80 1.09
N GLY A 36 5.25 -13.34 0.19
CA GLY A 36 5.28 -11.98 -0.36
C GLY A 36 4.74 -11.97 -1.79
N ALA A 37 3.76 -11.11 -2.08
CA ALA A 37 3.24 -10.94 -3.44
C ALA A 37 4.19 -10.18 -4.36
N GLU A 38 5.11 -9.40 -3.79
CA GLU A 38 6.14 -8.65 -4.49
C GLU A 38 7.45 -9.48 -4.57
N PRO A 39 8.31 -9.25 -5.59
CA PRO A 39 9.60 -9.93 -5.73
C PRO A 39 10.71 -9.33 -4.83
N HIS A 40 10.34 -8.57 -3.83
CA HIS A 40 11.25 -7.80 -2.98
C HIS A 40 11.21 -8.26 -1.52
N PRO A 41 12.36 -8.22 -0.79
CA PRO A 41 12.36 -8.37 0.66
C PRO A 41 11.60 -7.20 1.33
N ASN A 42 11.47 -7.22 2.65
CA ASN A 42 10.77 -6.16 3.37
C ASN A 42 11.47 -4.80 3.22
N TYR A 43 10.70 -3.78 2.85
CA TYR A 43 11.19 -2.43 2.66
C TYR A 43 10.28 -1.38 3.30
N ASN A 44 10.82 -0.19 3.54
CA ASN A 44 10.10 0.95 4.09
C ASN A 44 9.26 1.65 3.01
N ARG A 45 7.95 1.38 2.98
CA ARG A 45 7.03 1.98 1.99
C ARG A 45 6.92 3.50 2.10
N ILE A 46 7.21 4.09 3.27
CA ILE A 46 7.20 5.56 3.44
C ILE A 46 8.30 6.19 2.59
N LEU A 47 9.42 5.48 2.42
CA LEU A 47 10.56 5.97 1.67
C LEU A 47 10.43 5.78 0.14
N LEU A 48 9.31 5.27 -0.37
CA LEU A 48 9.04 5.27 -1.82
C LEU A 48 8.97 6.69 -2.39
N SER A 49 8.53 7.68 -1.60
CA SER A 49 8.48 9.07 -2.03
C SER A 49 9.87 9.69 -2.21
N PRO A 50 10.85 9.56 -1.30
CA PRO A 50 12.25 9.89 -1.56
C PRO A 50 12.87 9.14 -2.76
N VAL A 51 12.52 7.86 -2.98
CA VAL A 51 12.98 7.12 -4.17
C VAL A 51 12.40 7.73 -5.45
N LEU A 52 11.09 8.02 -5.47
CA LEU A 52 10.45 8.70 -6.59
C LEU A 52 11.11 10.06 -6.86
N ALA A 53 11.47 10.82 -5.82
CA ALA A 53 12.16 12.09 -5.92
C ALA A 53 13.62 11.97 -6.41
N GLY A 54 14.22 10.78 -6.35
CA GLY A 54 15.62 10.55 -6.70
C GLY A 54 16.61 10.83 -5.59
N GLU A 55 16.11 10.93 -4.36
CA GLU A 55 16.90 11.19 -3.15
C GLU A 55 17.46 9.91 -2.55
N GLN A 56 16.81 8.75 -2.81
CA GLN A 56 17.21 7.43 -2.35
C GLN A 56 17.05 6.39 -3.46
N THR A 57 17.69 5.22 -3.28
CA THR A 57 17.52 4.04 -4.15
C THR A 57 16.57 3.03 -3.49
N PHE A 58 16.13 2.02 -4.26
CA PHE A 58 15.32 0.94 -3.73
C PHE A 58 16.09 0.08 -2.70
N GLU A 59 17.39 -0.09 -2.88
CA GLU A 59 18.25 -0.84 -1.99
C GLU A 59 18.38 -0.18 -0.60
N GLU A 60 18.44 1.15 -0.57
CA GLU A 60 18.59 1.93 0.66
C GLU A 60 17.35 1.90 1.56
N ILE A 61 16.19 1.59 0.99
CA ILE A 61 14.93 1.52 1.75
C ILE A 61 14.59 0.12 2.25
N VAL A 62 15.42 -0.91 1.94
CA VAL A 62 15.25 -2.26 2.46
C VAL A 62 15.45 -2.27 3.98
N LEU A 63 14.48 -2.81 4.71
CA LEU A 63 14.52 -2.94 6.17
C LEU A 63 15.15 -4.26 6.61
N ASN A 64 14.69 -5.35 5.99
CA ASN A 64 15.14 -6.71 6.28
C ASN A 64 15.55 -7.38 4.98
N ASP A 65 16.85 -7.57 4.76
CA ASP A 65 17.39 -8.21 3.57
C ASP A 65 17.19 -9.75 3.60
N LEU A 66 17.49 -10.42 2.52
CA LEU A 66 17.35 -11.89 2.42
C LEU A 66 18.19 -12.64 3.47
N ASN A 67 19.34 -12.07 3.86
CA ASN A 67 20.19 -12.65 4.89
C ASN A 67 19.52 -12.62 6.27
N TRP A 68 18.74 -11.58 6.56
CA TRP A 68 17.98 -11.50 7.80
C TRP A 68 16.98 -12.66 7.92
N TYR A 69 16.22 -12.98 6.85
CA TYR A 69 15.29 -14.11 6.85
C TYR A 69 16.05 -15.46 7.01
N ALA A 70 17.13 -15.63 6.29
CA ALA A 70 17.94 -16.86 6.38
C ALA A 70 18.52 -17.06 7.78
N LYS A 71 19.08 -16.03 8.40
CA LYS A 71 19.64 -16.09 9.76
C LYS A 71 18.60 -16.43 10.83
N ASN A 72 17.34 -16.01 10.61
CA ASN A 72 16.26 -16.30 11.54
C ASN A 72 15.48 -17.59 11.19
N GLY A 73 15.96 -18.37 10.21
CA GLY A 73 15.31 -19.62 9.81
C GLY A 73 13.93 -19.43 9.19
N ILE A 74 13.65 -18.25 8.64
CA ILE A 74 12.36 -17.91 8.01
C ILE A 74 12.39 -18.30 6.54
N LYS A 75 11.44 -19.13 6.12
CA LYS A 75 11.23 -19.45 4.71
C LYS A 75 10.46 -18.31 4.04
N LEU A 76 11.15 -17.44 3.30
CA LEU A 76 10.56 -16.36 2.53
C LEU A 76 10.27 -16.83 1.10
N LEU A 77 9.02 -16.69 0.66
CA LEU A 77 8.54 -16.98 -0.69
C LEU A 77 8.12 -15.66 -1.35
N LEU A 78 9.00 -15.08 -2.16
CA LEU A 78 8.78 -13.87 -2.92
C LEU A 78 8.04 -14.17 -4.22
N ASP A 79 7.33 -13.16 -4.76
CA ASP A 79 6.52 -13.27 -5.97
C ASP A 79 5.51 -14.44 -5.87
N ARG A 80 4.91 -14.60 -4.67
CA ARG A 80 3.96 -15.66 -4.33
C ARG A 80 2.70 -15.05 -3.70
N LYS A 81 1.81 -14.55 -4.55
CA LYS A 81 0.51 -14.03 -4.12
C LYS A 81 -0.37 -15.18 -3.65
N VAL A 82 -0.70 -15.22 -2.36
CA VAL A 82 -1.69 -16.16 -1.82
C VAL A 82 -3.08 -15.76 -2.33
N VAL A 83 -3.80 -16.74 -2.88
CA VAL A 83 -5.13 -16.57 -3.48
C VAL A 83 -6.22 -17.36 -2.77
N GLN A 84 -5.85 -18.30 -1.90
CA GLN A 84 -6.81 -19.13 -1.17
C GLN A 84 -6.32 -19.47 0.25
N ILE A 85 -7.26 -19.48 1.19
CA ILE A 85 -7.09 -20.02 2.55
C ILE A 85 -8.08 -21.17 2.73
N ASP A 86 -7.59 -22.40 2.88
CA ASP A 86 -8.39 -23.55 3.28
C ASP A 86 -8.33 -23.70 4.81
N ARG A 87 -9.34 -23.17 5.49
CA ARG A 87 -9.42 -23.16 6.96
C ARG A 87 -9.64 -24.57 7.54
N VAL A 88 -10.27 -25.47 6.80
CA VAL A 88 -10.54 -26.85 7.24
C VAL A 88 -9.25 -27.64 7.25
N ARG A 89 -8.50 -27.60 6.14
CA ARG A 89 -7.21 -28.27 6.00
C ARG A 89 -6.04 -27.46 6.57
N ARG A 90 -6.29 -26.22 7.01
CA ARG A 90 -5.30 -25.29 7.56
C ARG A 90 -4.11 -25.08 6.64
N ARG A 91 -4.38 -24.68 5.41
CA ARG A 91 -3.34 -24.37 4.42
C ARG A 91 -3.68 -23.11 3.63
N VAL A 92 -2.65 -22.46 3.15
CA VAL A 92 -2.75 -21.39 2.15
C VAL A 92 -2.23 -21.89 0.82
N VAL A 93 -2.79 -21.36 -0.28
CA VAL A 93 -2.38 -21.68 -1.65
C VAL A 93 -2.09 -20.37 -2.39
N ALA A 94 -0.93 -20.30 -3.01
CA ALA A 94 -0.54 -19.17 -3.86
C ALA A 94 -0.97 -19.40 -5.32
N ALA A 95 -0.97 -18.33 -6.12
CA ALA A 95 -1.40 -18.35 -7.51
C ALA A 95 -0.59 -19.30 -8.41
N ASP A 96 0.66 -19.58 -8.07
CA ASP A 96 1.54 -20.53 -8.77
C ASP A 96 1.35 -21.99 -8.33
N GLY A 97 0.42 -22.25 -7.41
CA GLY A 97 0.15 -23.58 -6.84
C GLY A 97 1.01 -23.93 -5.63
N SER A 98 1.96 -23.09 -5.24
CA SER A 98 2.71 -23.33 -4.00
C SER A 98 1.81 -23.21 -2.78
N GLU A 99 2.00 -24.08 -1.79
CA GLU A 99 1.15 -24.14 -0.60
C GLU A 99 1.98 -24.30 0.69
N ALA A 100 1.38 -23.92 1.81
CA ALA A 100 1.92 -24.17 3.15
C ALA A 100 0.78 -24.45 4.13
N GLU A 101 0.99 -25.47 4.99
CA GLU A 101 0.12 -25.75 6.13
C GLU A 101 0.47 -24.84 7.30
N TYR A 102 -0.54 -24.49 8.11
CA TYR A 102 -0.35 -23.65 9.29
C TYR A 102 -1.04 -24.20 10.56
N ASP A 103 -0.42 -23.99 11.70
CA ASP A 103 -1.06 -24.05 13.01
C ASP A 103 -1.54 -22.67 13.45
N ARG A 104 -0.84 -21.61 12.97
CA ARG A 104 -1.21 -20.19 13.11
C ARG A 104 -1.02 -19.50 11.76
N LEU A 105 -1.96 -18.62 11.42
CA LEU A 105 -1.94 -17.82 10.20
C LEU A 105 -1.98 -16.33 10.57
N LEU A 106 -1.03 -15.55 10.07
CA LEU A 106 -0.99 -14.10 10.21
C LEU A 106 -1.29 -13.44 8.87
N LEU A 107 -2.40 -12.73 8.78
CA LEU A 107 -2.77 -11.92 7.63
C LEU A 107 -2.20 -10.51 7.79
N ALA A 108 -1.26 -10.14 6.92
CA ALA A 108 -0.62 -8.83 6.84
C ALA A 108 -0.71 -8.27 5.41
N THR A 109 -1.89 -8.42 4.80
CA THR A 109 -2.16 -8.12 3.39
C THR A 109 -2.19 -6.63 3.07
N GLY A 110 -2.15 -5.76 4.08
CA GLY A 110 -2.08 -4.32 3.93
C GLY A 110 -3.33 -3.70 3.31
N SER A 111 -3.12 -2.75 2.40
CA SER A 111 -4.18 -2.03 1.69
C SER A 111 -3.88 -1.92 0.21
N VAL A 112 -4.90 -1.55 -0.57
CA VAL A 112 -4.79 -1.28 -2.01
C VAL A 112 -5.18 0.18 -2.29
N PRO A 113 -4.62 0.83 -3.33
CA PRO A 113 -5.05 2.16 -3.75
C PRO A 113 -6.54 2.17 -4.11
N PHE A 114 -7.21 3.25 -3.77
CA PHE A 114 -8.56 3.46 -4.25
C PHE A 114 -8.52 4.05 -5.65
N ILE A 115 -8.83 3.23 -6.64
CA ILE A 115 -9.00 3.66 -8.03
C ILE A 115 -10.42 4.18 -8.21
N LEU A 116 -10.55 5.44 -8.65
CA LEU A 116 -11.85 6.07 -8.88
C LEU A 116 -12.62 5.30 -9.97
N PRO A 117 -13.92 5.00 -9.75
CA PRO A 117 -14.75 4.30 -10.73
C PRO A 117 -15.28 5.27 -11.81
N ILE A 118 -14.36 5.90 -12.55
CA ILE A 118 -14.65 6.84 -13.64
C ILE A 118 -14.25 6.23 -15.00
N PRO A 119 -14.84 6.68 -16.12
CA PRO A 119 -14.43 6.27 -17.45
C PRO A 119 -12.91 6.47 -17.65
N GLY A 120 -12.25 5.52 -18.31
CA GLY A 120 -10.81 5.58 -18.58
C GLY A 120 -9.89 5.16 -17.43
N ASN A 121 -10.41 4.75 -16.27
CA ASN A 121 -9.59 4.40 -15.11
C ASN A 121 -8.70 3.14 -15.28
N ARG A 122 -8.82 2.45 -16.41
CA ARG A 122 -8.00 1.27 -16.78
C ARG A 122 -7.07 1.53 -17.97
N LEU A 123 -7.00 2.76 -18.45
CA LEU A 123 -6.10 3.13 -19.53
C LEU A 123 -4.64 2.99 -19.10
N GLN A 124 -3.77 2.65 -20.04
CA GLN A 124 -2.33 2.68 -19.80
C GLN A 124 -1.91 4.09 -19.37
N GLY A 125 -1.03 4.20 -18.38
CA GLY A 125 -0.63 5.47 -17.78
C GLY A 125 -1.54 5.93 -16.64
N VAL A 126 -2.59 5.16 -16.28
CA VAL A 126 -3.38 5.37 -15.06
C VAL A 126 -2.94 4.37 -14.02
N ILE A 127 -2.41 4.85 -12.89
CA ILE A 127 -1.82 4.00 -11.86
C ILE A 127 -2.23 4.46 -10.46
N GLY A 128 -2.09 3.57 -9.48
CA GLY A 128 -2.05 3.92 -8.07
C GLY A 128 -0.66 4.41 -7.65
N TYR A 129 -0.48 4.59 -6.34
CA TYR A 129 0.84 4.79 -5.76
C TYR A 129 0.93 4.02 -4.44
N ARG A 130 1.56 2.84 -4.50
CA ARG A 130 1.56 1.94 -3.34
C ARG A 130 2.86 1.16 -3.12
N ASP A 131 3.53 0.74 -4.17
CA ASP A 131 4.65 -0.18 -4.12
C ASP A 131 5.82 0.23 -5.04
N ILE A 132 6.85 -0.60 -5.08
CA ILE A 132 8.02 -0.39 -5.92
C ILE A 132 7.64 -0.38 -7.41
N ALA A 133 6.72 -1.23 -7.84
CA ALA A 133 6.30 -1.30 -9.24
C ALA A 133 5.61 0.00 -9.68
N ASP A 134 4.71 0.54 -8.86
CA ASP A 134 4.08 1.84 -9.09
C ASP A 134 5.13 2.96 -9.18
N THR A 135 6.07 2.97 -8.22
CA THR A 135 7.15 3.97 -8.17
C THR A 135 8.03 3.89 -9.41
N GLN A 136 8.41 2.69 -9.84
CA GLN A 136 9.21 2.47 -11.04
C GLN A 136 8.45 2.92 -12.30
N ALA A 137 7.16 2.60 -12.41
CA ALA A 137 6.33 3.04 -13.53
C ALA A 137 6.25 4.56 -13.64
N MET A 138 6.17 5.28 -12.50
CA MET A 138 6.23 6.75 -12.46
C MET A 138 7.59 7.27 -12.93
N ILE A 139 8.69 6.67 -12.44
CA ILE A 139 10.05 7.04 -12.84
C ILE A 139 10.26 6.84 -14.35
N ASP A 140 9.81 5.71 -14.90
CA ASP A 140 9.96 5.40 -16.32
C ASP A 140 9.11 6.31 -17.20
N CYS A 141 7.88 6.64 -16.76
CA CYS A 141 7.03 7.59 -17.46
C CYS A 141 7.67 8.99 -17.50
N ALA A 142 8.25 9.45 -16.39
CA ALA A 142 8.89 10.77 -16.32
C ALA A 142 10.10 10.92 -17.24
N ARG A 143 10.72 9.82 -17.71
CA ARG A 143 11.83 9.86 -18.67
C ARG A 143 11.40 10.17 -20.10
N THR A 144 10.15 9.90 -20.45
CA THR A 144 9.68 9.91 -21.84
C THR A 144 8.46 10.81 -22.06
N HIS A 145 7.83 11.28 -20.99
CA HIS A 145 6.58 12.04 -21.01
C HIS A 145 6.69 13.27 -20.11
N SER A 146 5.81 14.25 -20.32
CA SER A 146 5.93 15.56 -19.70
C SER A 146 4.81 15.94 -18.73
N HIS A 147 3.59 15.41 -18.90
CA HIS A 147 2.42 15.88 -18.14
C HIS A 147 1.92 14.81 -17.17
N ALA A 148 1.90 15.12 -15.88
CA ALA A 148 1.32 14.28 -14.87
C ALA A 148 0.14 14.97 -14.17
N VAL A 149 -0.93 14.21 -13.95
CA VAL A 149 -2.06 14.62 -13.13
C VAL A 149 -2.13 13.70 -11.91
N VAL A 150 -2.12 14.28 -10.71
CA VAL A 150 -2.27 13.55 -9.46
C VAL A 150 -3.66 13.83 -8.90
N ILE A 151 -4.48 12.80 -8.76
CA ILE A 151 -5.84 12.90 -8.23
C ILE A 151 -5.81 12.59 -6.73
N GLY A 152 -5.88 13.63 -5.91
CA GLY A 152 -5.84 13.59 -4.46
C GLY A 152 -4.79 14.53 -3.86
N GLY A 153 -5.23 15.49 -3.04
CA GLY A 153 -4.40 16.47 -2.31
C GLY A 153 -4.03 16.04 -0.89
N GLY A 154 -4.08 14.72 -0.61
CA GLY A 154 -3.60 14.14 0.64
C GLY A 154 -2.08 13.91 0.64
N LEU A 155 -1.54 13.38 1.77
CA LEU A 155 -0.07 13.15 1.96
C LEU A 155 0.57 12.46 0.75
N LEU A 156 0.10 11.27 0.40
CA LEU A 156 0.70 10.47 -0.66
C LEU A 156 0.59 11.14 -2.05
N GLY A 157 -0.52 11.86 -2.30
CA GLY A 157 -0.68 12.60 -3.56
C GLY A 157 0.30 13.76 -3.68
N LEU A 158 0.51 14.53 -2.61
CA LEU A 158 1.48 15.62 -2.60
C LEU A 158 2.93 15.12 -2.70
N GLU A 159 3.23 13.99 -2.08
CA GLU A 159 4.53 13.33 -2.20
C GLU A 159 4.77 12.85 -3.64
N ALA A 160 3.77 12.20 -4.28
CA ALA A 160 3.84 11.81 -5.68
C ALA A 160 4.06 13.03 -6.60
N ALA A 161 3.29 14.11 -6.37
CA ALA A 161 3.40 15.34 -7.15
C ALA A 161 4.79 15.98 -7.02
N ASN A 162 5.34 16.05 -5.81
CA ASN A 162 6.68 16.57 -5.58
C ASN A 162 7.76 15.70 -6.26
N GLY A 163 7.67 14.37 -6.12
CA GLY A 163 8.63 13.45 -6.73
C GLY A 163 8.62 13.53 -8.27
N LEU A 164 7.43 13.55 -8.88
CA LEU A 164 7.28 13.72 -10.34
C LEU A 164 7.77 15.08 -10.81
N LYS A 165 7.54 16.14 -10.03
CA LYS A 165 8.07 17.48 -10.33
C LYS A 165 9.60 17.50 -10.29
N GLN A 166 10.22 16.86 -9.31
CA GLN A 166 11.67 16.72 -9.23
C GLN A 166 12.26 15.91 -10.39
N ARG A 167 11.47 14.99 -10.97
CA ARG A 167 11.80 14.25 -12.20
C ARG A 167 11.58 15.07 -13.49
N GLY A 168 11.18 16.33 -13.37
CA GLY A 168 11.04 17.26 -14.50
C GLY A 168 9.67 17.28 -15.16
N MET A 169 8.67 16.59 -14.64
CA MET A 169 7.32 16.63 -15.19
C MET A 169 6.58 17.92 -14.83
N ASP A 170 5.66 18.31 -15.69
CA ASP A 170 4.63 19.31 -15.42
C ASP A 170 3.48 18.67 -14.65
N VAL A 171 3.37 19.00 -13.37
CA VAL A 171 2.44 18.32 -12.47
C VAL A 171 1.25 19.21 -12.10
N THR A 172 0.05 18.65 -12.23
CA THR A 172 -1.19 19.24 -11.71
C THR A 172 -1.82 18.31 -10.69
N VAL A 173 -2.05 18.80 -9.47
CA VAL A 173 -2.79 18.10 -8.43
C VAL A 173 -4.25 18.50 -8.49
N VAL A 174 -5.15 17.52 -8.59
CA VAL A 174 -6.62 17.71 -8.58
C VAL A 174 -7.16 17.26 -7.24
N HIS A 175 -7.96 18.10 -6.59
CA HIS A 175 -8.50 17.82 -5.26
C HIS A 175 -9.95 18.27 -5.10
N LEU A 176 -10.74 17.43 -4.40
CA LEU A 176 -12.17 17.71 -4.18
C LEU A 176 -12.40 18.82 -3.16
N SER A 177 -11.54 18.96 -2.15
CA SER A 177 -11.65 20.00 -1.13
C SER A 177 -11.03 21.32 -1.59
N ASP A 178 -11.34 22.39 -0.87
CA ASP A 178 -10.86 23.74 -1.14
C ASP A 178 -9.51 24.08 -0.44
N TRP A 179 -8.91 23.12 0.29
CA TRP A 179 -7.53 23.19 0.78
C TRP A 179 -6.88 21.80 0.85
N LEU A 180 -5.55 21.76 0.88
CA LEU A 180 -4.76 20.54 0.92
C LEU A 180 -4.72 19.95 2.32
N LEU A 181 -4.61 18.60 2.40
CA LEU A 181 -4.50 17.86 3.67
C LEU A 181 -5.64 18.15 4.65
N GLU A 182 -6.88 18.25 4.17
CA GLU A 182 -8.07 18.64 4.93
C GLU A 182 -8.34 17.77 6.17
N ARG A 183 -7.73 16.58 6.23
CA ARG A 183 -7.82 15.69 7.39
C ARG A 183 -6.74 15.93 8.43
N GLN A 184 -5.66 16.63 8.09
CA GLN A 184 -4.49 16.87 8.94
C GLN A 184 -4.28 18.36 9.27
N LEU A 185 -4.67 19.25 8.38
CA LEU A 185 -4.44 20.68 8.48
C LEU A 185 -5.74 21.47 8.48
N ASP A 186 -5.75 22.58 9.18
CA ASP A 186 -6.79 23.60 8.98
C ASP A 186 -6.60 24.33 7.64
N ARG A 187 -7.60 25.13 7.27
CA ARG A 187 -7.60 25.87 5.99
C ARG A 187 -6.40 26.83 5.86
N THR A 188 -5.96 27.45 6.93
CA THR A 188 -4.83 28.40 6.91
C THR A 188 -3.52 27.68 6.61
N ALA A 189 -3.25 26.61 7.34
CA ALA A 189 -2.07 25.78 7.12
C ALA A 189 -2.09 25.09 5.75
N GLY A 190 -3.25 24.61 5.30
CA GLY A 190 -3.42 24.01 3.96
C GLY A 190 -3.11 25.01 2.83
N LYS A 191 -3.53 26.28 2.96
CA LYS A 191 -3.20 27.34 1.99
C LYS A 191 -1.73 27.71 1.99
N LEU A 192 -1.09 27.77 3.17
CA LEU A 192 0.34 28.02 3.26
C LEU A 192 1.14 26.92 2.56
N LEU A 193 0.75 25.65 2.79
CA LEU A 193 1.35 24.50 2.11
C LEU A 193 1.16 24.59 0.59
N GLN A 194 -0.05 24.94 0.12
CA GLN A 194 -0.35 25.13 -1.30
C GLN A 194 0.61 26.15 -1.92
N GLY A 195 0.71 27.35 -1.34
CA GLY A 195 1.61 28.40 -1.84
C GLY A 195 3.08 27.95 -1.88
N ALA A 196 3.54 27.19 -0.89
CA ALA A 196 4.90 26.65 -0.87
C ALA A 196 5.14 25.62 -2.01
N LEU A 197 4.14 24.80 -2.34
CA LEU A 197 4.23 23.84 -3.44
C LEU A 197 4.06 24.51 -4.81
N GLU A 198 3.22 25.53 -4.92
CA GLU A 198 3.09 26.37 -6.14
C GLU A 198 4.41 27.08 -6.46
N ALA A 199 5.12 27.58 -5.44
CA ALA A 199 6.45 28.17 -5.61
C ALA A 199 7.49 27.16 -6.14
N ARG A 200 7.24 25.85 -5.99
CA ARG A 200 8.04 24.76 -6.58
C ARG A 200 7.56 24.37 -7.99
N GLY A 201 6.54 25.04 -8.50
CA GLY A 201 6.00 24.82 -9.86
C GLY A 201 5.00 23.67 -9.96
N ILE A 202 4.35 23.26 -8.87
CA ILE A 202 3.21 22.33 -8.89
C ILE A 202 1.94 23.15 -9.06
N ARG A 203 1.06 22.76 -9.98
CA ARG A 203 -0.24 23.41 -10.19
C ARG A 203 -1.33 22.69 -9.41
N PHE A 204 -2.34 23.43 -8.97
CA PHE A 204 -3.46 22.89 -8.21
C PHE A 204 -4.80 23.23 -8.86
N ARG A 205 -5.70 22.25 -8.90
CA ARG A 205 -7.14 22.39 -9.16
C ARG A 205 -7.91 21.89 -7.95
N LEU A 206 -8.29 22.82 -7.09
CA LEU A 206 -9.09 22.57 -5.89
C LEU A 206 -10.58 22.67 -6.21
N ASN A 207 -11.45 22.13 -5.36
CA ASN A 207 -12.90 22.05 -5.58
C ASN A 207 -13.26 21.42 -6.95
N THR A 208 -12.43 20.53 -7.46
CA THR A 208 -12.55 19.99 -8.81
C THR A 208 -12.73 18.48 -8.75
N GLN A 209 -13.76 18.00 -9.44
CA GLN A 209 -14.05 16.58 -9.60
C GLN A 209 -13.60 16.12 -10.98
N THR A 210 -12.80 15.06 -11.03
CA THR A 210 -12.48 14.37 -12.28
C THR A 210 -13.70 13.63 -12.79
N GLN A 211 -14.07 13.85 -14.02
CA GLN A 211 -15.21 13.22 -14.69
C GLN A 211 -14.78 12.00 -15.49
N GLU A 212 -13.73 12.14 -16.30
CA GLU A 212 -13.27 11.12 -17.24
C GLU A 212 -11.77 11.24 -17.50
N LEU A 213 -11.12 10.11 -17.81
CA LEU A 213 -9.77 10.01 -18.34
C LEU A 213 -9.86 9.65 -19.81
N MET A 214 -9.37 10.54 -20.68
CA MET A 214 -9.53 10.42 -22.13
C MET A 214 -8.46 9.54 -22.75
N ASP A 215 -8.87 8.72 -23.71
CA ASP A 215 -7.98 7.86 -24.51
C ASP A 215 -7.44 8.61 -25.74
N ASN A 216 -6.18 8.37 -26.05
CA ASN A 216 -5.56 8.84 -27.30
C ASN A 216 -5.89 7.97 -28.54
N GLY A 217 -6.78 6.99 -28.41
CA GLY A 217 -7.13 6.02 -29.45
C GLY A 217 -6.25 4.77 -29.48
N SER A 218 -5.22 4.67 -28.61
CA SER A 218 -4.35 3.48 -28.47
C SER A 218 -4.46 2.79 -27.11
N GLY A 219 -5.48 3.13 -26.31
CA GLY A 219 -5.65 2.58 -24.98
C GLY A 219 -4.79 3.25 -23.90
N ARG A 220 -4.19 4.42 -24.20
CA ARG A 220 -3.38 5.20 -23.26
C ARG A 220 -4.06 6.51 -22.92
N VAL A 221 -3.95 6.92 -21.65
CA VAL A 221 -4.45 8.23 -21.21
C VAL A 221 -3.69 9.36 -21.92
N CYS A 222 -4.42 10.38 -22.39
CA CYS A 222 -3.85 11.59 -23.00
C CYS A 222 -4.37 12.88 -22.37
N ALA A 223 -5.50 12.85 -21.67
CA ALA A 223 -6.07 14.01 -21.02
C ALA A 223 -6.98 13.62 -19.86
N VAL A 224 -7.24 14.58 -18.97
CA VAL A 224 -8.20 14.49 -17.87
C VAL A 224 -9.28 15.54 -18.10
N GLN A 225 -10.54 15.10 -18.12
CA GLN A 225 -11.73 15.98 -18.18
C GLN A 225 -12.33 16.14 -16.78
N PHE A 226 -12.76 17.36 -16.48
CA PHE A 226 -13.37 17.72 -15.21
C PHE A 226 -14.86 18.01 -15.35
N ASN A 227 -15.55 18.07 -14.20
CA ASN A 227 -17.00 18.32 -14.12
C ASN A 227 -17.43 19.70 -14.62
N ASP A 228 -16.52 20.68 -14.68
CA ASP A 228 -16.74 22.01 -15.25
C ASP A 228 -16.56 22.06 -16.77
N GLY A 229 -16.22 20.95 -17.40
CA GLY A 229 -15.97 20.81 -18.84
C GLY A 229 -14.53 21.10 -19.28
N ASP A 230 -13.68 21.59 -18.38
CA ASP A 230 -12.27 21.80 -18.68
C ASP A 230 -11.55 20.47 -18.93
N VAL A 231 -10.52 20.55 -19.80
CA VAL A 231 -9.65 19.41 -20.14
C VAL A 231 -8.19 19.82 -20.03
N ILE A 232 -7.37 18.99 -19.40
CA ILE A 232 -5.91 19.20 -19.34
C ILE A 232 -5.16 17.99 -19.87
N PRO A 233 -3.96 18.16 -20.50
CA PRO A 233 -3.16 17.06 -20.97
C PRO A 233 -2.64 16.22 -19.80
N ALA A 234 -2.55 14.89 -20.00
CA ALA A 234 -2.00 13.96 -19.02
C ALA A 234 -1.42 12.72 -19.73
N ASP A 235 -0.14 12.51 -19.59
CA ASP A 235 0.56 11.30 -20.03
C ASP A 235 0.57 10.24 -18.92
N LEU A 236 0.44 10.71 -17.67
CA LEU A 236 0.39 9.91 -16.43
C LEU A 236 -0.71 10.45 -15.52
N VAL A 237 -1.55 9.56 -15.02
CA VAL A 237 -2.54 9.87 -13.98
C VAL A 237 -2.27 9.01 -12.75
N VAL A 238 -1.94 9.65 -11.63
CA VAL A 238 -1.72 8.98 -10.35
C VAL A 238 -2.95 9.10 -9.48
N MET A 239 -3.59 7.96 -9.17
CA MET A 239 -4.75 7.89 -8.30
C MET A 239 -4.31 7.81 -6.83
N ALA A 240 -4.32 8.95 -6.12
CA ALA A 240 -3.96 9.09 -4.72
C ALA A 240 -5.16 9.53 -3.85
N ALA A 241 -6.37 9.08 -4.23
CA ALA A 241 -7.63 9.44 -3.58
C ALA A 241 -7.97 8.62 -2.31
N GLY A 242 -6.98 7.94 -1.75
CA GLY A 242 -7.09 7.11 -0.55
C GLY A 242 -6.73 5.65 -0.78
N ILE A 243 -6.85 4.87 0.29
CA ILE A 243 -6.57 3.43 0.29
C ILE A 243 -7.77 2.66 0.86
N ARG A 244 -7.86 1.37 0.53
CA ARG A 244 -8.82 0.44 1.13
C ARG A 244 -8.07 -0.74 1.72
N PRO A 245 -8.44 -1.21 2.93
CA PRO A 245 -7.93 -2.46 3.47
C PRO A 245 -8.06 -3.60 2.47
N ASN A 246 -7.00 -4.39 2.31
CA ASN A 246 -7.00 -5.54 1.42
C ASN A 246 -7.60 -6.75 2.15
N THR A 247 -8.91 -6.94 2.01
CA THR A 247 -9.70 -7.97 2.72
C THR A 247 -10.11 -9.15 1.82
N GLU A 248 -9.89 -9.08 0.51
CA GLU A 248 -10.37 -10.05 -0.49
C GLU A 248 -10.07 -11.50 -0.11
N LEU A 249 -8.83 -11.80 0.30
CA LEU A 249 -8.40 -13.13 0.72
C LEU A 249 -9.12 -13.60 1.99
N ALA A 250 -9.33 -12.72 2.96
CA ALA A 250 -10.03 -13.03 4.19
C ALA A 250 -11.53 -13.26 3.95
N GLU A 251 -12.17 -12.40 3.15
CA GLU A 251 -13.59 -12.52 2.77
C GLU A 251 -13.86 -13.80 2.01
N SER A 252 -13.00 -14.16 1.03
CA SER A 252 -13.12 -15.40 0.27
C SER A 252 -12.99 -16.65 1.14
N ALA A 253 -12.27 -16.56 2.26
CA ALA A 253 -12.14 -17.61 3.26
C ALA A 253 -13.27 -17.60 4.32
N GLY A 254 -14.25 -16.71 4.20
CA GLY A 254 -15.35 -16.57 5.16
C GLY A 254 -14.91 -15.97 6.50
N ILE A 255 -13.83 -15.16 6.53
CA ILE A 255 -13.42 -14.41 7.72
C ILE A 255 -14.18 -13.08 7.71
N PRO A 256 -14.87 -12.71 8.80
CA PRO A 256 -15.65 -11.48 8.86
C PRO A 256 -14.80 -10.23 8.65
N CYS A 257 -15.27 -9.36 7.74
CA CYS A 257 -14.65 -8.09 7.40
C CYS A 257 -15.69 -6.96 7.45
N ASN A 258 -15.27 -5.80 7.91
CA ASN A 258 -16.02 -4.55 7.83
C ASN A 258 -15.01 -3.39 7.73
N ARG A 259 -14.77 -2.84 6.54
CA ARG A 259 -13.68 -1.88 6.29
C ARG A 259 -12.33 -2.35 6.85
N GLY A 260 -12.06 -3.66 6.76
CA GLY A 260 -10.90 -4.35 7.31
C GLY A 260 -11.29 -5.68 7.95
N ILE A 261 -10.31 -6.56 8.15
CA ILE A 261 -10.50 -7.86 8.81
C ILE A 261 -10.78 -7.62 10.28
N LEU A 262 -11.93 -8.09 10.78
CA LEU A 262 -12.34 -7.87 12.17
C LEU A 262 -11.44 -8.66 13.13
N VAL A 263 -10.83 -7.94 14.07
CA VAL A 263 -9.97 -8.52 15.11
C VAL A 263 -10.36 -8.03 16.51
N ASN A 264 -10.05 -8.85 17.51
CA ASN A 264 -10.16 -8.49 18.91
C ASN A 264 -8.92 -7.71 19.41
N ASP A 265 -8.83 -7.46 20.72
CA ASP A 265 -7.74 -6.70 21.35
C ASP A 265 -6.36 -7.40 21.24
N THR A 266 -6.32 -8.69 20.91
CA THR A 266 -5.09 -9.46 20.68
C THR A 266 -4.76 -9.65 19.20
N LEU A 267 -5.44 -8.89 18.31
CA LEU A 267 -5.33 -8.99 16.84
C LEU A 267 -5.76 -10.36 16.27
N GLN A 268 -6.45 -11.18 17.06
CA GLN A 268 -7.00 -12.46 16.65
C GLN A 268 -8.36 -12.24 15.97
N THR A 269 -8.63 -12.94 14.87
CA THR A 269 -9.96 -12.97 14.23
C THR A 269 -10.90 -13.89 15.02
N TYR A 270 -12.15 -14.05 14.56
CA TYR A 270 -13.05 -15.02 15.17
C TYR A 270 -12.54 -16.48 15.03
N ASP A 271 -11.68 -16.76 14.03
CA ASP A 271 -10.98 -18.05 13.96
C ASP A 271 -9.75 -18.01 14.88
N PRO A 272 -9.68 -18.85 15.91
CA PRO A 272 -8.65 -18.76 16.94
C PRO A 272 -7.23 -19.09 16.43
N ARG A 273 -7.09 -19.48 15.18
CA ARG A 273 -5.79 -19.74 14.53
C ARG A 273 -5.35 -18.62 13.61
N ILE A 274 -6.24 -17.64 13.33
CA ILE A 274 -5.99 -16.62 12.32
C ILE A 274 -5.94 -15.23 12.98
N TYR A 275 -4.87 -14.52 12.70
CA TYR A 275 -4.59 -13.16 13.18
C TYR A 275 -4.53 -12.20 11.99
N ALA A 276 -4.76 -10.92 12.22
CA ALA A 276 -4.53 -9.90 11.22
C ALA A 276 -3.89 -8.65 11.83
N VAL A 277 -2.88 -8.10 11.14
CA VAL A 277 -2.17 -6.89 11.56
C VAL A 277 -1.99 -5.93 10.40
N GLY A 278 -1.81 -4.67 10.71
CA GLY A 278 -1.54 -3.64 9.70
C GLY A 278 -2.83 -3.05 9.12
N GLU A 279 -2.69 -2.43 7.96
CA GLU A 279 -3.79 -1.70 7.31
C GLU A 279 -4.96 -2.59 6.86
N CYS A 280 -4.77 -3.91 6.79
CA CYS A 280 -5.88 -4.83 6.51
C CYS A 280 -6.77 -5.11 7.72
N ALA A 281 -6.29 -4.86 8.95
CA ALA A 281 -7.02 -5.15 10.17
C ALA A 281 -7.97 -4.01 10.58
N ASN A 282 -9.14 -4.39 11.10
CA ASN A 282 -10.08 -3.49 11.74
C ASN A 282 -10.22 -3.86 13.21
N HIS A 283 -9.69 -3.01 14.08
CA HIS A 283 -9.80 -3.15 15.52
C HIS A 283 -10.77 -2.11 16.08
N ARG A 284 -11.84 -2.57 16.74
CA ARG A 284 -12.89 -1.71 17.33
C ARG A 284 -13.50 -0.70 16.36
N GLY A 285 -13.69 -1.10 15.09
CA GLY A 285 -14.28 -0.25 14.05
C GLY A 285 -13.28 0.69 13.36
N ILE A 286 -11.99 0.63 13.70
CA ILE A 286 -10.94 1.49 13.13
C ILE A 286 -9.92 0.65 12.34
N ALA A 287 -9.70 1.04 11.08
CA ALA A 287 -8.56 0.59 10.30
C ALA A 287 -7.48 1.68 10.33
N TYR A 288 -6.30 1.34 10.82
CA TYR A 288 -5.20 2.30 10.98
C TYR A 288 -4.35 2.35 9.71
N GLY A 289 -4.02 3.55 9.23
CA GLY A 289 -3.21 3.78 8.03
C GLY A 289 -1.85 4.43 8.30
N LEU A 290 -1.40 4.50 9.56
CA LEU A 290 -0.11 5.07 9.94
C LEU A 290 0.78 4.00 10.58
N VAL A 291 2.10 4.09 10.38
CA VAL A 291 3.06 3.05 10.80
C VAL A 291 3.13 2.87 12.32
N ALA A 292 3.12 3.95 13.09
CA ALA A 292 3.27 3.86 14.55
C ALA A 292 2.19 2.98 15.22
N PRO A 293 0.87 3.17 14.96
CA PRO A 293 -0.14 2.26 15.48
C PRO A 293 0.03 0.81 15.01
N LEU A 294 0.49 0.59 13.78
CA LEU A 294 0.69 -0.76 13.24
C LEU A 294 1.85 -1.48 13.94
N PHE A 295 2.88 -0.77 14.38
CA PHE A 295 3.96 -1.35 15.17
C PHE A 295 3.52 -1.71 16.58
N GLU A 296 2.60 -0.95 17.19
CA GLU A 296 1.97 -1.36 18.45
C GLU A 296 1.08 -2.60 18.27
N GLN A 297 0.30 -2.68 17.19
CA GLN A 297 -0.43 -3.92 16.83
C GLN A 297 0.54 -5.10 16.71
N ALA A 298 1.69 -4.92 16.06
CA ALA A 298 2.69 -5.97 15.89
C ALA A 298 3.17 -6.54 17.22
N LYS A 299 3.47 -5.68 18.21
CA LYS A 299 3.87 -6.08 19.57
C LYS A 299 2.77 -6.88 20.27
N VAL A 300 1.53 -6.38 20.23
CA VAL A 300 0.40 -7.05 20.85
C VAL A 300 0.17 -8.43 20.22
N CYS A 301 0.17 -8.51 18.90
CA CYS A 301 -0.02 -9.76 18.15
C CYS A 301 1.08 -10.78 18.48
N ALA A 302 2.34 -10.36 18.48
CA ALA A 302 3.48 -11.22 18.78
C ALA A 302 3.41 -11.81 20.22
N ASN A 303 2.92 -11.04 21.19
CA ASN A 303 2.75 -11.52 22.57
C ASN A 303 1.60 -12.52 22.73
N HIS A 304 0.66 -12.56 21.79
CA HIS A 304 -0.48 -13.47 21.86
C HIS A 304 -0.33 -14.71 20.96
N LEU A 305 0.46 -14.62 19.88
CA LEU A 305 0.80 -15.77 19.03
C LEU A 305 1.50 -16.87 19.82
#